data_38aad926fbec16e37665321b579f4ee7
#
_entry.id   38aad926fbec16e37665321b579f4ee7
#
_cell.length_a   1.000
_cell.length_b   1.000
_cell.length_c   1.000
_cell.angle_alpha   90.00
_cell.angle_beta   90.00
_cell.angle_gamma   90.00
#
_symmetry.space_group_name_H-M   'P 1'
#
loop_
_entity.id
_entity.type
_entity.pdbx_description
1 polymer ?
#
loop_
_entity_poly.entity_id
_entity_poly.type
_entity_poly.pdbx_seq_one_letter_code
_entity_poly.pdbx_strand_id
1 'polypeptide(L)'
;KLIFKTENLRQTLNIQGRKIFYEFNNDCFIQPNTTINEKMITWVCEILNTQKRMDLLELYCGYGNFTLALVPFFFKILATEISKSNINFALKNCELNNTTNIHFARLSSEELSLAIKKEREFFRLKDIRLDDFNFSHVLVDPPRAGLDKSVIDLIKKYENIIYISCNPITLKENLKELSLTHRAEEFALFDQFVNTPHLECGVFLSKV
;
A
#
# COMPACT_ATOMS: atom_id res chain seq x y z
N LYS A 1 -22.39 -3.31 28.50
CA LYS A 1 -22.63 -2.60 27.23
C LYS A 1 -21.56 -1.55 27.11
N LEU A 2 -20.63 -1.70 26.16
CA LEU A 2 -19.64 -0.66 25.85
C LEU A 2 -20.35 0.47 25.11
N ILE A 3 -20.24 1.68 25.62
CA ILE A 3 -20.76 2.87 24.97
C ILE A 3 -19.59 3.68 24.46
N PHE A 4 -19.45 3.78 23.14
CA PHE A 4 -18.45 4.63 22.51
C PHE A 4 -19.02 6.05 22.37
N LYS A 5 -18.21 7.06 22.70
CA LYS A 5 -18.61 8.47 22.56
C LYS A 5 -18.48 8.98 21.13
N THR A 6 -17.69 8.30 20.30
CA THR A 6 -17.47 8.64 18.89
C THR A 6 -17.45 7.35 18.05
N GLU A 7 -18.00 7.41 16.84
CA GLU A 7 -17.94 6.31 15.87
C GLU A 7 -16.57 6.23 15.18
N ASN A 8 -15.83 7.34 15.14
CA ASN A 8 -14.54 7.44 14.46
C ASN A 8 -13.42 7.66 15.48
N LEU A 9 -12.31 7.00 15.23
CA LEU A 9 -11.08 7.12 15.99
C LEU A 9 -10.07 7.95 15.19
N ARG A 10 -9.13 8.59 15.89
CA ARG A 10 -8.04 9.35 15.26
C ARG A 10 -6.70 8.85 15.74
N GLN A 11 -5.74 8.81 14.81
CA GLN A 11 -4.36 8.47 15.07
C GLN A 11 -3.46 9.50 14.40
N THR A 12 -2.32 9.77 15.01
CA THR A 12 -1.25 10.56 14.40
C THR A 12 -0.02 9.69 14.35
N LEU A 13 0.57 9.56 13.17
CA LEU A 13 1.89 8.93 12.98
C LEU A 13 2.94 10.01 12.78
N ASN A 14 4.14 9.75 13.31
CA ASN A 14 5.30 10.63 13.12
C ASN A 14 6.34 9.94 12.24
N ILE A 15 6.37 10.29 10.97
CA ILE A 15 7.24 9.68 9.97
C ILE A 15 8.34 10.66 9.57
N GLN A 16 9.57 10.39 9.97
CA GLN A 16 10.74 11.26 9.68
C GLN A 16 10.48 12.73 10.06
N GLY A 17 9.87 12.97 11.24
CA GLY A 17 9.53 14.30 11.73
C GLY A 17 8.26 14.93 11.15
N ARG A 18 7.60 14.29 10.18
CA ARG A 18 6.30 14.70 9.64
C ARG A 18 5.16 14.07 10.41
N LYS A 19 4.20 14.85 10.85
CA LYS A 19 2.95 14.35 11.45
C LYS A 19 1.94 14.08 10.36
N ILE A 20 1.39 12.87 10.36
CA ILE A 20 0.36 12.43 9.43
C ILE A 20 -0.87 12.04 10.24
N PHE A 21 -2.01 12.60 9.90
CA PHE A 21 -3.25 12.45 10.64
C PHE A 21 -4.16 11.44 9.94
N TYR A 22 -4.71 10.51 10.71
CA TYR A 22 -5.61 9.50 10.23
C TYR A 22 -6.90 9.51 11.04
N GLU A 23 -8.02 9.31 10.36
CA GLU A 23 -9.31 8.97 10.94
C GLU A 23 -9.77 7.63 10.35
N PHE A 24 -10.37 6.79 11.19
CA PHE A 24 -10.85 5.45 10.84
C PHE A 24 -11.95 5.03 11.81
N ASN A 25 -12.64 3.94 11.52
CA ASN A 25 -13.60 3.29 12.42
C ASN A 25 -13.24 1.82 12.63
N ASN A 26 -14.12 1.10 13.33
CA ASN A 26 -13.90 -0.32 13.64
C ASN A 26 -13.97 -1.26 12.41
N ASP A 27 -14.43 -0.76 11.25
CA ASP A 27 -14.46 -1.55 10.01
C ASP A 27 -13.14 -1.49 9.25
N CYS A 28 -12.24 -0.57 9.61
CA CYS A 28 -10.92 -0.46 9.02
C CYS A 28 -9.93 -1.38 9.74
N PHE A 29 -9.13 -2.12 8.96
CA PHE A 29 -7.93 -2.73 9.53
C PHE A 29 -6.92 -1.64 9.83
N ILE A 30 -6.40 -1.63 11.05
CA ILE A 30 -5.31 -0.75 11.46
C ILE A 30 -4.14 -1.57 11.98
N GLN A 31 -2.94 -1.08 11.79
CA GLN A 31 -1.73 -1.70 12.34
C GLN A 31 -1.75 -1.59 13.87
N PRO A 32 -1.75 -2.72 14.62
CA PRO A 32 -2.03 -2.69 16.06
C PRO A 32 -0.92 -2.04 16.89
N ASN A 33 0.32 -2.07 16.42
CA ASN A 33 1.45 -1.43 17.08
C ASN A 33 1.87 -0.17 16.31
N THR A 34 1.47 1.00 16.82
CA THR A 34 1.74 2.30 16.20
C THR A 34 3.24 2.53 15.97
N THR A 35 4.08 2.23 16.97
CA THR A 35 5.53 2.45 16.87
C THR A 35 6.17 1.57 15.79
N ILE A 36 5.73 0.31 15.67
CA ILE A 36 6.23 -0.58 14.62
C ILE A 36 5.70 -0.14 13.26
N ASN A 37 4.43 0.30 13.16
CA ASN A 37 3.89 0.87 11.93
C ASN A 37 4.69 2.09 11.45
N GLU A 38 5.06 3.00 12.35
CA GLU A 38 5.94 4.13 12.03
C GLU A 38 7.31 3.67 11.49
N LYS A 39 7.88 2.60 12.07
CA LYS A 39 9.14 2.01 11.59
C LYS A 39 8.99 1.37 10.21
N MET A 40 7.90 0.66 9.96
CA MET A 40 7.61 0.05 8.65
C MET A 40 7.51 1.12 7.57
N ILE A 41 6.74 2.17 7.82
CA ILE A 41 6.60 3.30 6.89
C ILE A 41 7.94 4.04 6.72
N THR A 42 8.68 4.26 7.80
CA THR A 42 10.00 4.93 7.75
C THR A 42 10.98 4.13 6.89
N TRP A 43 11.02 2.79 7.03
CA TRP A 43 11.85 1.92 6.20
C TRP A 43 11.51 2.08 4.70
N VAL A 44 10.23 2.11 4.34
CA VAL A 44 9.81 2.38 2.96
C VAL A 44 10.29 3.76 2.49
N CYS A 45 10.16 4.79 3.33
CA CYS A 45 10.63 6.14 3.02
C CYS A 45 12.15 6.20 2.80
N GLU A 46 12.92 5.45 3.60
CA GLU A 46 14.39 5.37 3.46
C GLU A 46 14.81 4.76 2.12
N ILE A 47 14.18 3.67 1.70
CA ILE A 47 14.37 3.10 0.36
C ILE A 47 14.09 4.15 -0.71
N LEU A 48 12.97 4.84 -0.63
CA LEU A 48 12.55 5.82 -1.62
C LEU A 48 13.47 7.04 -1.69
N ASN A 49 14.20 7.40 -0.63
CA ASN A 49 15.15 8.51 -0.66
C ASN A 49 16.32 8.27 -1.63
N THR A 50 16.62 7.03 -1.95
CA THR A 50 17.73 6.62 -2.83
C THR A 50 17.28 6.30 -4.26
N GLN A 51 15.99 6.31 -4.53
CA GLN A 51 15.42 5.86 -5.80
C GLN A 51 14.98 7.02 -6.71
N LYS A 52 15.11 6.80 -8.03
CA LYS A 52 14.46 7.67 -9.01
C LYS A 52 12.96 7.37 -9.03
N ARG A 53 12.14 8.38 -8.83
CA ARG A 53 10.69 8.24 -8.60
C ARG A 53 9.89 8.96 -9.66
N MET A 54 8.81 8.33 -10.10
CA MET A 54 7.80 8.92 -10.97
C MET A 54 6.45 8.82 -10.29
N ASP A 55 5.61 7.85 -10.64
CA ASP A 55 4.32 7.61 -10.01
C ASP A 55 4.32 6.28 -9.26
N LEU A 56 3.50 6.19 -8.21
CA LEU A 56 3.29 4.98 -7.41
C LEU A 56 1.96 4.32 -7.79
N LEU A 57 1.99 3.03 -7.97
CA LEU A 57 0.81 2.17 -7.89
C LEU A 57 0.77 1.50 -6.52
N GLU A 58 -0.28 1.71 -5.75
CA GLU A 58 -0.47 1.03 -4.47
C GLU A 58 -1.69 0.12 -4.53
N LEU A 59 -1.50 -1.16 -4.20
CA LEU A 59 -2.56 -2.15 -4.11
C LEU A 59 -2.83 -2.46 -2.63
N TYR A 60 -4.10 -2.70 -2.30
CA TYR A 60 -4.55 -2.98 -0.92
C TYR A 60 -4.29 -1.81 0.03
N CYS A 61 -4.53 -0.56 -0.41
CA CYS A 61 -4.12 0.63 0.34
C CYS A 61 -4.87 0.84 1.67
N GLY A 62 -5.96 0.11 1.91
CA GLY A 62 -6.78 0.29 3.10
C GLY A 62 -7.32 1.73 3.22
N TYR A 63 -7.21 2.30 4.41
CA TYR A 63 -7.59 3.70 4.68
C TYR A 63 -6.45 4.71 4.37
N GLY A 64 -5.40 4.26 3.65
CA GLY A 64 -4.28 5.09 3.20
C GLY A 64 -3.08 5.10 4.13
N ASN A 65 -2.83 4.01 4.88
CA ASN A 65 -1.74 3.93 5.87
C ASN A 65 -0.36 4.26 5.28
N PHE A 66 0.04 3.60 4.20
CA PHE A 66 1.26 3.93 3.48
C PHE A 66 1.06 5.11 2.52
N THR A 67 -0.07 5.14 1.80
CA THR A 67 -0.38 6.13 0.76
C THR A 67 -0.04 7.56 1.17
N LEU A 68 -0.57 8.01 2.33
CA LEU A 68 -0.39 9.38 2.81
C LEU A 68 1.05 9.70 3.19
N ALA A 69 1.75 8.74 3.75
CA ALA A 69 3.14 8.91 4.14
C ALA A 69 4.06 9.06 2.92
N LEU A 70 3.69 8.44 1.80
CA LEU A 70 4.48 8.38 0.57
C LEU A 70 4.22 9.52 -0.40
N VAL A 71 3.25 10.40 -0.12
CA VAL A 71 2.92 11.60 -0.92
C VAL A 71 4.13 12.42 -1.37
N PRO A 72 5.12 12.73 -0.51
CA PRO A 72 6.24 13.59 -0.92
C PRO A 72 7.22 12.90 -1.88
N PHE A 73 7.07 11.60 -2.06
CA PHE A 73 8.02 10.82 -2.86
C PHE A 73 7.60 10.65 -4.31
N PHE A 74 6.34 10.91 -4.67
CA PHE A 74 5.80 10.63 -5.99
C PHE A 74 5.08 11.84 -6.58
N PHE A 75 5.09 11.95 -7.91
CA PHE A 75 4.31 12.97 -8.61
C PHE A 75 2.82 12.69 -8.46
N LYS A 76 2.42 11.44 -8.69
CA LYS A 76 1.05 10.95 -8.50
C LYS A 76 1.06 9.58 -7.84
N ILE A 77 0.02 9.27 -7.11
CA ILE A 77 -0.23 7.96 -6.53
C ILE A 77 -1.60 7.47 -7.01
N LEU A 78 -1.65 6.29 -7.60
CA LEU A 78 -2.89 5.55 -7.80
C LEU A 78 -2.97 4.48 -6.72
N ALA A 79 -3.94 4.58 -5.83
CA ALA A 79 -4.15 3.65 -4.74
C ALA A 79 -5.47 2.90 -4.91
N THR A 80 -5.43 1.56 -4.80
CA THR A 80 -6.61 0.70 -4.98
C THR A 80 -6.96 -0.06 -3.72
N GLU A 81 -8.27 -0.17 -3.48
CA GLU A 81 -8.86 -0.86 -2.34
C GLU A 81 -10.26 -1.33 -2.71
N ILE A 82 -10.68 -2.49 -2.22
CA ILE A 82 -12.01 -3.04 -2.51
C ILE A 82 -13.10 -2.53 -1.56
N SER A 83 -12.72 -2.24 -0.31
CA SER A 83 -13.64 -1.78 0.74
C SER A 83 -14.08 -0.34 0.49
N LYS A 84 -15.41 -0.13 0.38
CA LYS A 84 -15.98 1.22 0.28
C LYS A 84 -15.69 2.06 1.53
N SER A 85 -15.73 1.44 2.71
CA SER A 85 -15.45 2.12 3.98
C SER A 85 -14.02 2.64 4.00
N ASN A 86 -13.04 1.79 3.65
CA ASN A 86 -11.64 2.18 3.59
C ASN A 86 -11.39 3.34 2.61
N ILE A 87 -11.96 3.28 1.40
CA ILE A 87 -11.84 4.38 0.41
C ILE A 87 -12.42 5.69 0.97
N ASN A 88 -13.57 5.65 1.64
CA ASN A 88 -14.16 6.86 2.24
C ASN A 88 -13.23 7.47 3.30
N PHE A 89 -12.61 6.64 4.16
CA PHE A 89 -11.63 7.13 5.12
C PHE A 89 -10.34 7.59 4.46
N ALA A 90 -9.86 6.90 3.43
CA ALA A 90 -8.69 7.34 2.68
C ALA A 90 -8.86 8.74 2.07
N LEU A 91 -10.01 9.02 1.46
CA LEU A 91 -10.36 10.35 0.95
C LEU A 91 -10.40 11.41 2.06
N LYS A 92 -11.06 11.09 3.19
CA LYS A 92 -11.11 11.98 4.34
C LYS A 92 -9.72 12.25 4.94
N ASN A 93 -8.87 11.24 4.95
CA ASN A 93 -7.49 11.35 5.41
C ASN A 93 -6.64 12.22 4.47
N CYS A 94 -6.91 12.23 3.16
CA CYS A 94 -6.30 13.18 2.24
C CYS A 94 -6.67 14.63 2.60
N GLU A 95 -7.95 14.89 2.89
CA GLU A 95 -8.41 16.21 3.32
C GLU A 95 -7.72 16.65 4.61
N LEU A 96 -7.63 15.76 5.62
CA LEU A 96 -6.96 16.03 6.90
C LEU A 96 -5.47 16.37 6.74
N ASN A 97 -4.81 15.87 5.70
CA ASN A 97 -3.38 16.09 5.43
C ASN A 97 -3.12 17.06 4.28
N ASN A 98 -4.17 17.68 3.71
CA ASN A 98 -4.07 18.61 2.58
C ASN A 98 -3.31 18.04 1.38
N THR A 99 -3.55 16.76 1.04
CA THR A 99 -2.90 16.08 -0.07
C THR A 99 -3.80 16.08 -1.32
N THR A 100 -3.21 16.27 -2.50
CA THR A 100 -3.95 16.43 -3.76
C THR A 100 -3.46 15.53 -4.90
N ASN A 101 -2.32 14.87 -4.73
CA ASN A 101 -1.70 14.05 -5.78
C ASN A 101 -2.02 12.55 -5.67
N ILE A 102 -3.08 12.19 -4.94
CA ILE A 102 -3.53 10.81 -4.77
C ILE A 102 -4.85 10.61 -5.52
N HIS A 103 -4.95 9.53 -6.25
CA HIS A 103 -6.15 9.04 -6.92
C HIS A 103 -6.54 7.70 -6.32
N PHE A 104 -7.72 7.62 -5.74
CA PHE A 104 -8.24 6.36 -5.21
C PHE A 104 -9.22 5.70 -6.16
N ALA A 105 -9.03 4.39 -6.40
CA ALA A 105 -9.97 3.59 -7.16
C ALA A 105 -10.46 2.40 -6.31
N ARG A 106 -11.79 2.27 -6.19
CA ARG A 106 -12.38 1.12 -5.52
C ARG A 106 -12.42 -0.09 -6.45
N LEU A 107 -11.27 -0.77 -6.55
CA LEU A 107 -11.05 -1.93 -7.41
C LEU A 107 -10.32 -3.03 -6.64
N SER A 108 -10.59 -4.29 -6.99
CA SER A 108 -9.68 -5.37 -6.62
C SER A 108 -8.43 -5.31 -7.48
N SER A 109 -7.37 -5.99 -7.05
CA SER A 109 -6.11 -6.05 -7.81
C SER A 109 -6.29 -6.76 -9.16
N GLU A 110 -7.20 -7.76 -9.22
CA GLU A 110 -7.56 -8.45 -10.46
C GLU A 110 -8.33 -7.52 -11.41
N GLU A 111 -9.30 -6.76 -10.90
CA GLU A 111 -10.05 -5.77 -11.70
C GLU A 111 -9.10 -4.72 -12.27
N LEU A 112 -8.15 -4.23 -11.47
CA LEU A 112 -7.14 -3.29 -11.95
C LEU A 112 -6.23 -3.93 -13.01
N SER A 113 -5.83 -5.20 -12.84
CA SER A 113 -5.05 -5.93 -13.85
C SER A 113 -5.76 -5.97 -15.19
N LEU A 114 -7.07 -6.25 -15.20
CA LEU A 114 -7.90 -6.25 -16.42
C LEU A 114 -8.00 -4.85 -17.04
N ALA A 115 -8.13 -3.82 -16.21
CA ALA A 115 -8.18 -2.42 -16.67
C ALA A 115 -6.85 -1.97 -17.33
N ILE A 116 -5.71 -2.27 -16.70
CA ILE A 116 -4.38 -1.93 -17.23
C ILE A 116 -4.08 -2.67 -18.53
N LYS A 117 -4.54 -3.91 -18.67
CA LYS A 117 -4.45 -4.69 -19.93
C LYS A 117 -5.43 -4.23 -21.01
N LYS A 118 -6.35 -3.29 -20.67
CA LYS A 118 -7.46 -2.85 -21.53
C LYS A 118 -8.40 -3.98 -21.95
N GLU A 119 -8.48 -5.05 -21.12
CA GLU A 119 -9.36 -6.19 -21.34
C GLU A 119 -10.79 -5.91 -20.85
N ARG A 120 -10.92 -4.97 -19.89
CA ARG A 120 -12.22 -4.56 -19.34
C ARG A 120 -12.19 -3.11 -18.86
N GLU A 121 -13.27 -2.37 -19.17
CA GLU A 121 -13.51 -1.03 -18.64
C GLU A 121 -14.28 -1.10 -17.32
N PHE A 122 -13.94 -0.22 -16.39
CA PHE A 122 -14.59 -0.13 -15.08
C PHE A 122 -15.09 1.30 -14.85
N PHE A 123 -16.40 1.46 -14.63
CA PHE A 123 -17.00 2.76 -14.34
C PHE A 123 -16.33 3.49 -13.17
N ARG A 124 -15.76 2.75 -12.24
CA ARG A 124 -15.02 3.30 -11.09
C ARG A 124 -13.70 3.98 -11.46
N LEU A 125 -13.26 3.86 -12.70
CA LEU A 125 -12.10 4.56 -13.27
C LEU A 125 -12.48 5.71 -14.21
N LYS A 126 -13.77 6.08 -14.32
CA LYS A 126 -14.25 7.09 -15.27
C LYS A 126 -13.52 8.45 -15.18
N ASP A 127 -13.05 8.81 -13.97
CA ASP A 127 -12.34 10.06 -13.69
C ASP A 127 -10.81 9.85 -13.57
N ILE A 128 -10.31 8.63 -13.83
CA ILE A 128 -8.90 8.24 -13.72
C ILE A 128 -8.43 7.64 -15.05
N ARG A 129 -7.56 8.37 -15.73
CA ARG A 129 -6.93 7.89 -16.97
C ARG A 129 -5.63 7.17 -16.63
N LEU A 130 -5.64 5.84 -16.72
CA LEU A 130 -4.46 5.01 -16.39
C LEU A 130 -3.25 5.35 -17.27
N ASP A 131 -3.47 5.76 -18.51
CA ASP A 131 -2.42 6.16 -19.45
C ASP A 131 -1.72 7.48 -19.03
N ASP A 132 -2.27 8.25 -18.09
CA ASP A 132 -1.66 9.47 -17.58
C ASP A 132 -0.62 9.20 -16.46
N PHE A 133 -0.45 7.94 -16.06
CA PHE A 133 0.51 7.53 -15.02
C PHE A 133 1.76 6.90 -15.63
N ASN A 134 2.90 7.25 -15.05
CA ASN A 134 4.18 6.63 -15.35
C ASN A 134 4.70 5.92 -14.08
N PHE A 135 4.16 4.74 -13.82
CA PHE A 135 4.48 3.99 -12.60
C PHE A 135 5.93 3.49 -12.62
N SER A 136 6.76 4.01 -11.72
CA SER A 136 8.12 3.52 -11.45
C SER A 136 8.16 2.52 -10.31
N HIS A 137 7.18 2.57 -9.42
CA HIS A 137 7.09 1.72 -8.24
C HIS A 137 5.70 1.14 -8.09
N VAL A 138 5.65 -0.08 -7.54
CA VAL A 138 4.41 -0.65 -7.02
C VAL A 138 4.62 -1.03 -5.55
N LEU A 139 3.66 -0.66 -4.68
CA LEU A 139 3.60 -1.10 -3.30
C LEU A 139 2.41 -2.03 -3.13
N VAL A 140 2.64 -3.16 -2.46
CA VAL A 140 1.61 -4.12 -2.13
C VAL A 140 1.66 -4.48 -0.64
N ASP A 141 0.50 -4.48 0.02
CA ASP A 141 0.31 -4.93 1.41
C ASP A 141 -0.92 -5.87 1.44
N PRO A 142 -0.79 -7.09 0.86
CA PRO A 142 -1.92 -7.99 0.67
C PRO A 142 -2.35 -8.65 1.98
N PRO A 143 -3.55 -9.26 2.00
CA PRO A 143 -3.98 -10.12 3.10
C PRO A 143 -3.07 -11.36 3.23
N ARG A 144 -3.24 -12.11 4.32
CA ARG A 144 -2.42 -13.30 4.67
C ARG A 144 -2.28 -14.36 3.59
N ALA A 145 -3.21 -14.42 2.64
CA ALA A 145 -3.14 -15.33 1.51
C ALA A 145 -1.99 -15.00 0.53
N GLY A 146 -1.40 -13.81 0.64
CA GLY A 146 -0.40 -13.31 -0.30
C GLY A 146 -1.03 -12.83 -1.60
N LEU A 147 -0.22 -12.75 -2.65
CA LEU A 147 -0.65 -12.35 -4.00
C LEU A 147 -1.01 -13.58 -4.82
N ASP A 148 -2.09 -13.49 -5.57
CA ASP A 148 -2.38 -14.46 -6.60
C ASP A 148 -1.51 -14.23 -7.85
N LYS A 149 -1.58 -15.22 -8.78
CA LYS A 149 -0.75 -15.19 -9.99
C LYS A 149 -1.02 -13.96 -10.86
N SER A 150 -2.26 -13.51 -10.95
CA SER A 150 -2.64 -12.39 -11.83
C SER A 150 -2.04 -11.08 -11.33
N VAL A 151 -1.96 -10.91 -10.01
CA VAL A 151 -1.34 -9.75 -9.36
C VAL A 151 0.19 -9.82 -9.47
N ILE A 152 0.79 -11.00 -9.28
CA ILE A 152 2.23 -11.20 -9.50
C ILE A 152 2.59 -10.83 -10.94
N ASP A 153 1.83 -11.31 -11.93
CA ASP A 153 2.07 -11.00 -13.35
C ASP A 153 1.86 -9.50 -13.67
N LEU A 154 1.01 -8.81 -12.91
CA LEU A 154 0.84 -7.37 -13.00
C LEU A 154 2.08 -6.63 -12.47
N ILE A 155 2.49 -6.94 -11.23
CA ILE A 155 3.54 -6.17 -10.55
C ILE A 155 4.93 -6.42 -11.14
N LYS A 156 5.20 -7.57 -11.75
CA LYS A 156 6.42 -7.87 -12.51
C LYS A 156 6.71 -6.91 -13.67
N LYS A 157 5.72 -6.12 -14.10
CA LYS A 157 5.90 -5.15 -15.19
C LYS A 157 6.67 -3.91 -14.75
N TYR A 158 6.64 -3.58 -13.45
CA TYR A 158 7.22 -2.37 -12.89
C TYR A 158 8.68 -2.57 -12.51
N GLU A 159 9.44 -1.48 -12.46
CA GLU A 159 10.88 -1.54 -12.16
C GLU A 159 11.13 -1.86 -10.69
N ASN A 160 10.30 -1.31 -9.79
CA ASN A 160 10.51 -1.40 -8.36
C ASN A 160 9.26 -1.92 -7.66
N ILE A 161 9.43 -2.92 -6.79
CA ILE A 161 8.35 -3.53 -6.02
C ILE A 161 8.68 -3.38 -4.53
N ILE A 162 7.77 -2.78 -3.77
CA ILE A 162 7.79 -2.75 -2.31
C ILE A 162 6.69 -3.69 -1.85
N TYR A 163 7.08 -4.80 -1.19
CA TYR A 163 6.15 -5.82 -0.73
C TYR A 163 6.17 -5.88 0.79
N ILE A 164 5.06 -5.51 1.44
CA ILE A 164 4.81 -5.69 2.87
C ILE A 164 3.94 -6.93 3.04
N SER A 165 4.23 -7.77 4.02
CA SER A 165 3.50 -9.03 4.22
C SER A 165 3.47 -9.47 5.67
N CYS A 166 2.26 -9.74 6.20
CA CYS A 166 2.07 -10.33 7.53
C CYS A 166 2.21 -11.86 7.57
N ASN A 167 2.63 -12.48 6.45
CA ASN A 167 2.83 -13.93 6.36
C ASN A 167 4.13 -14.28 5.60
N PRO A 168 5.22 -14.59 6.32
CA PRO A 168 6.50 -14.93 5.70
C PRO A 168 6.44 -16.16 4.77
N ILE A 169 5.49 -17.08 5.00
CA ILE A 169 5.37 -18.30 4.19
C ILE A 169 4.84 -17.94 2.79
N THR A 170 3.73 -17.19 2.72
CA THR A 170 3.15 -16.77 1.45
C THR A 170 4.06 -15.78 0.73
N LEU A 171 4.74 -14.89 1.46
CA LEU A 171 5.76 -14.01 0.90
C LEU A 171 6.86 -14.82 0.22
N LYS A 172 7.41 -15.85 0.89
CA LYS A 172 8.45 -16.72 0.31
C LYS A 172 7.99 -17.38 -0.99
N GLU A 173 6.75 -17.87 -1.05
CA GLU A 173 6.21 -18.46 -2.28
C GLU A 173 6.07 -17.42 -3.41
N ASN A 174 5.57 -16.23 -3.10
CA ASN A 174 5.47 -15.15 -4.09
C ASN A 174 6.85 -14.67 -4.56
N LEU A 175 7.84 -14.63 -3.66
CA LEU A 175 9.22 -14.25 -4.01
C LEU A 175 9.88 -15.25 -4.99
N LYS A 176 9.54 -16.53 -4.99
CA LYS A 176 10.03 -17.48 -5.99
C LYS A 176 9.63 -17.05 -7.41
N GLU A 177 8.40 -16.59 -7.56
CA GLU A 177 7.91 -16.09 -8.85
C GLU A 177 8.49 -14.73 -9.23
N LEU A 178 8.61 -13.82 -8.25
CA LEU A 178 9.14 -12.48 -8.47
C LEU A 178 10.65 -12.50 -8.77
N SER A 179 11.40 -13.44 -8.17
CA SER A 179 12.84 -13.59 -8.40
C SER A 179 13.23 -13.96 -9.84
N LEU A 180 12.28 -14.40 -10.66
CA LEU A 180 12.50 -14.64 -12.08
C LEU A 180 12.77 -13.34 -12.89
N THR A 181 12.37 -12.20 -12.36
CA THR A 181 12.48 -10.90 -13.04
C THR A 181 13.03 -9.78 -12.16
N HIS A 182 13.10 -9.99 -10.85
CA HIS A 182 13.51 -8.98 -9.88
C HIS A 182 14.49 -9.59 -8.86
N ARG A 183 15.38 -8.74 -8.37
CA ARG A 183 16.31 -9.06 -7.28
C ARG A 183 15.87 -8.37 -6.00
N ALA A 184 15.88 -9.07 -4.88
CA ALA A 184 15.68 -8.46 -3.57
C ALA A 184 16.93 -7.63 -3.20
N GLU A 185 16.72 -6.34 -2.97
CA GLU A 185 17.75 -5.38 -2.58
C GLU A 185 17.76 -5.15 -1.07
N GLU A 186 16.57 -5.06 -0.47
CA GLU A 186 16.38 -4.77 0.94
C GLU A 186 15.37 -5.75 1.54
N PHE A 187 15.58 -6.14 2.79
CA PHE A 187 14.68 -6.99 3.55
C PHE A 187 14.61 -6.52 5.01
N ALA A 188 13.41 -6.43 5.56
CA ALA A 188 13.19 -6.06 6.95
C ALA A 188 12.15 -6.95 7.63
N LEU A 189 12.30 -7.11 8.94
CA LEU A 189 11.35 -7.80 9.81
C LEU A 189 10.83 -6.84 10.87
N PHE A 190 9.52 -6.88 11.12
CA PHE A 190 8.85 -6.00 12.05
C PHE A 190 7.97 -6.80 13.01
N ASP A 191 8.24 -6.73 14.30
CA ASP A 191 7.44 -7.41 15.34
C ASP A 191 6.16 -6.60 15.62
N GLN A 192 5.25 -6.61 14.65
CA GLN A 192 3.98 -5.88 14.70
C GLN A 192 2.96 -6.55 15.63
N PHE A 193 3.04 -7.87 15.75
CA PHE A 193 2.09 -8.70 16.48
C PHE A 193 2.74 -9.40 17.66
N VAL A 194 3.20 -8.61 18.62
CA VAL A 194 3.95 -9.09 19.83
C VAL A 194 3.21 -10.25 20.50
N ASN A 195 3.96 -11.27 20.93
CA ASN A 195 3.46 -12.50 21.57
C ASN A 195 2.55 -13.36 20.68
N THR A 196 2.66 -13.23 19.37
CA THR A 196 1.98 -14.10 18.40
C THR A 196 3.00 -14.74 17.44
N PRO A 197 2.64 -15.80 16.71
CA PRO A 197 3.53 -16.37 15.68
C PRO A 197 3.55 -15.54 14.38
N HIS A 198 2.99 -14.35 14.38
CA HIS A 198 2.88 -13.50 13.20
C HIS A 198 3.98 -12.46 13.16
N LEU A 199 4.55 -12.28 11.98
CA LEU A 199 5.64 -11.37 11.74
C LEU A 199 5.35 -10.58 10.45
N GLU A 200 5.50 -9.26 10.51
CA GLU A 200 5.50 -8.44 9.30
C GLU A 200 6.88 -8.47 8.65
N CYS A 201 6.89 -8.59 7.34
CA CYS A 201 8.07 -8.58 6.51
C CYS A 201 7.97 -7.47 5.48
N GLY A 202 9.07 -6.78 5.23
CA GLY A 202 9.22 -5.85 4.11
C GLY A 202 10.30 -6.35 3.16
N VAL A 203 10.01 -6.33 1.85
CA VAL A 203 11.00 -6.62 0.81
C VAL A 203 10.93 -5.53 -0.25
N PHE A 204 12.09 -5.00 -0.59
CA PHE A 204 12.25 -4.14 -1.75
C PHE A 204 12.94 -4.94 -2.87
N LEU A 205 12.33 -4.93 -4.05
CA LEU A 205 12.86 -5.62 -5.21
C LEU A 205 13.05 -4.64 -6.37
N SER A 206 14.16 -4.79 -7.09
CA SER A 206 14.42 -4.07 -8.35
C SER A 206 14.51 -5.03 -9.52
N LYS A 207 14.06 -4.58 -10.68
CA LYS A 207 14.09 -5.35 -11.93
C LYS A 207 15.53 -5.62 -12.36
N VAL A 208 15.83 -6.85 -12.81
CA VAL A 208 17.15 -7.26 -13.34
C VAL A 208 17.20 -7.14 -14.85
#